data_612747f5b412b54535c771a370f875ad
#
_entry.id   612747f5b412b54535c771a370f875ad
#
_cell.length_a   1.000
_cell.length_b   1.000
_cell.length_c   1.000
_cell.angle_alpha   90.00
_cell.angle_beta   90.00
_cell.angle_gamma   90.00
#
_symmetry.space_group_name_H-M   'P 1'
#
loop_
_entity.id
_entity.type
_entity.pdbx_description
1 polymer ?
#
loop_
_entity_poly.entity_id
_entity_poly.type
_entity_poly.pdbx_seq_one_letter_code
_entity_poly.pdbx_strand_id
1 'polypeptide(L)'
;VIKVIDVNKNFDQFKALNDLNINVNKGSIYGLVGTNGAGKTTIIKHITGIIRPDSGQITIDGEDVFDNKNIKQKMGFIPDDLFFFSTYNLKEMSKFYKSLYPHWNEERYNHMVTQFGLSERNKLAKFSKGMQKQAAFVLTMASMPEYLILDEPIDGLDPIVRKLVWKYIVEDVAEREMTVLVSSHNLKELEGICDSIGIISKGHMVMERDLDELKSDVHKIQIAYKNKPKNPYKHLNILHQESRGTVDLLIVKDKRQLVEQVILESNPVLFDILPLSLEEIFIYELGGADNEIQNIIF
;
A
#
# COMPACT_ATOMS: atom_id res chain seq x y z
N VAL A 1 -1.21 9.66 13.45
CA VAL A 1 0.04 8.98 13.07
C VAL A 1 0.07 7.59 13.66
N ILE A 2 0.35 6.55 12.85
CA ILE A 2 0.57 5.18 13.34
C ILE A 2 2.08 4.97 13.46
N LYS A 3 2.55 4.59 14.64
CA LYS A 3 3.97 4.29 14.87
C LYS A 3 4.14 2.88 15.42
N VAL A 4 5.04 2.15 14.80
CA VAL A 4 5.52 0.83 15.22
C VAL A 4 7.00 0.99 15.51
N ILE A 5 7.45 0.66 16.73
CA ILE A 5 8.83 0.88 17.17
C ILE A 5 9.38 -0.40 17.75
N ASP A 6 10.42 -0.95 17.12
CA ASP A 6 11.20 -2.13 17.53
C ASP A 6 10.34 -3.34 17.91
N VAL A 7 9.27 -3.58 17.13
CA VAL A 7 8.30 -4.62 17.42
C VAL A 7 8.83 -5.99 17.07
N ASN A 8 8.79 -6.88 18.07
CA ASN A 8 9.16 -8.27 17.95
C ASN A 8 7.97 -9.19 18.29
N LYS A 9 7.85 -10.29 17.54
CA LYS A 9 6.87 -11.33 17.79
C LYS A 9 7.38 -12.72 17.44
N ASN A 10 7.29 -13.62 18.39
CA ASN A 10 7.56 -15.05 18.19
C ASN A 10 6.27 -15.85 18.36
N PHE A 11 6.09 -16.85 17.53
CA PHE A 11 5.12 -17.92 17.70
C PHE A 11 5.91 -19.22 17.86
N ASP A 12 5.97 -19.73 19.08
CA ASP A 12 6.83 -20.83 19.47
C ASP A 12 8.30 -20.57 19.09
N GLN A 13 8.86 -21.35 18.16
CA GLN A 13 10.22 -21.17 17.66
C GLN A 13 10.33 -20.29 16.42
N PHE A 14 9.20 -19.83 15.87
CA PHE A 14 9.17 -19.02 14.67
C PHE A 14 9.13 -17.54 15.00
N LYS A 15 10.17 -16.78 14.62
CA LYS A 15 10.21 -15.33 14.75
C LYS A 15 9.43 -14.68 13.59
N ALA A 16 8.22 -14.23 13.86
CA ALA A 16 7.32 -13.68 12.85
C ALA A 16 7.57 -12.20 12.58
N LEU A 17 8.01 -11.44 13.60
CA LEU A 17 8.43 -10.04 13.46
C LEU A 17 9.75 -9.84 14.21
N ASN A 18 10.65 -9.06 13.63
CA ASN A 18 11.99 -8.87 14.12
C ASN A 18 12.42 -7.41 13.96
N ASP A 19 12.47 -6.70 15.10
CA ASP A 19 12.79 -5.28 15.21
C ASP A 19 12.10 -4.41 14.16
N LEU A 20 10.79 -4.67 13.96
CA LEU A 20 10.00 -4.03 12.90
C LEU A 20 9.66 -2.60 13.30
N ASN A 21 9.95 -1.68 12.40
CA ASN A 21 9.62 -0.27 12.51
C ASN A 21 8.74 0.16 11.33
N ILE A 22 7.66 0.92 11.60
CA ILE A 22 6.77 1.50 10.58
C ILE A 22 6.33 2.88 11.06
N ASN A 23 6.32 3.85 10.16
CA ASN A 23 5.77 5.17 10.44
C ASN A 23 4.76 5.58 9.36
N VAL A 24 3.46 5.63 9.72
CA VAL A 24 2.40 6.07 8.80
C VAL A 24 2.00 7.49 9.17
N ASN A 25 2.18 8.41 8.24
CA ASN A 25 1.81 9.81 8.43
C ASN A 25 0.28 9.98 8.47
N LYS A 26 -0.18 10.99 9.21
CA LYS A 26 -1.61 11.33 9.25
C LYS A 26 -2.08 11.78 7.87
N GLY A 27 -3.27 11.35 7.47
CA GLY A 27 -3.86 11.74 6.20
C GLY A 27 -3.13 11.22 4.97
N SER A 28 -2.43 10.08 5.10
CA SER A 28 -1.72 9.44 4.00
C SER A 28 -2.13 7.99 3.80
N ILE A 29 -1.84 7.45 2.63
CA ILE A 29 -2.01 6.03 2.28
C ILE A 29 -0.64 5.36 2.29
N TYR A 30 -0.44 4.45 3.22
CA TYR A 30 0.77 3.65 3.36
C TYR A 30 0.56 2.25 2.81
N GLY A 31 1.38 1.84 1.84
CA GLY A 31 1.40 0.50 1.27
C GLY A 31 2.40 -0.41 1.97
N LEU A 32 1.95 -1.52 2.54
CA LEU A 32 2.82 -2.56 3.11
C LEU A 32 2.92 -3.74 2.15
N VAL A 33 4.05 -3.89 1.48
CA VAL A 33 4.28 -4.91 0.45
C VAL A 33 5.18 -6.04 0.96
N GLY A 34 4.89 -7.26 0.54
CA GLY A 34 5.72 -8.42 0.85
C GLY A 34 5.08 -9.71 0.37
N THR A 35 5.89 -10.76 0.22
CA THR A 35 5.40 -12.10 -0.13
C THR A 35 4.46 -12.68 0.94
N ASN A 36 3.77 -13.76 0.58
CA ASN A 36 3.00 -14.51 1.57
C ASN A 36 3.95 -15.06 2.65
N GLY A 37 3.56 -14.89 3.92
CA GLY A 37 4.39 -15.24 5.06
C GLY A 37 5.46 -14.22 5.46
N ALA A 38 5.56 -13.07 4.79
CA ALA A 38 6.54 -12.04 5.13
C ALA A 38 6.30 -11.35 6.49
N GLY A 39 5.09 -11.49 7.07
CA GLY A 39 4.72 -10.87 8.35
C GLY A 39 3.65 -9.79 8.25
N LYS A 40 3.12 -9.47 7.05
CA LYS A 40 2.12 -8.41 6.82
C LYS A 40 0.88 -8.54 7.72
N THR A 41 0.17 -9.67 7.63
CA THR A 41 -1.01 -9.94 8.48
C THR A 41 -0.65 -9.94 9.96
N THR A 42 0.55 -10.40 10.32
CA THR A 42 1.00 -10.40 11.71
C THR A 42 1.13 -8.99 12.25
N ILE A 43 1.86 -8.10 11.57
CA ILE A 43 1.98 -6.71 12.03
C ILE A 43 0.64 -5.96 11.99
N ILE A 44 -0.22 -6.21 11.02
CA ILE A 44 -1.57 -5.65 10.97
C ILE A 44 -2.39 -6.05 12.21
N LYS A 45 -2.35 -7.32 12.62
CA LYS A 45 -3.02 -7.78 13.85
C LYS A 45 -2.48 -7.12 15.12
N HIS A 46 -1.22 -6.70 15.13
CA HIS A 46 -0.63 -5.94 16.22
C HIS A 46 -1.09 -4.47 16.19
N ILE A 47 -1.07 -3.82 15.02
CA ILE A 47 -1.54 -2.44 14.83
C ILE A 47 -3.03 -2.31 15.18
N THR A 48 -3.83 -3.34 14.88
CA THR A 48 -5.26 -3.36 15.25
C THR A 48 -5.51 -3.76 16.70
N GLY A 49 -4.45 -4.04 17.47
CA GLY A 49 -4.55 -4.44 18.88
C GLY A 49 -5.26 -5.77 19.09
N ILE A 50 -5.22 -6.69 18.11
CA ILE A 50 -5.74 -8.06 18.24
C ILE A 50 -4.72 -8.95 18.94
N ILE A 51 -3.42 -8.75 18.63
CA ILE A 51 -2.31 -9.50 19.23
C ILE A 51 -1.36 -8.51 19.90
N ARG A 52 -0.85 -8.87 21.09
CA ARG A 52 0.16 -8.08 21.78
C ARG A 52 1.57 -8.47 21.30
N PRO A 53 2.46 -7.50 21.02
CA PRO A 53 3.85 -7.79 20.72
C PRO A 53 4.59 -8.38 21.93
N ASP A 54 5.66 -9.13 21.70
CA ASP A 54 6.52 -9.66 22.77
C ASP A 54 7.44 -8.55 23.31
N SER A 55 7.88 -7.63 22.42
CA SER A 55 8.59 -6.40 22.78
C SER A 55 8.34 -5.32 21.73
N GLY A 56 8.76 -4.09 22.04
CA GLY A 56 8.49 -2.90 21.23
C GLY A 56 7.17 -2.24 21.58
N GLN A 57 6.82 -1.22 20.83
CA GLN A 57 5.63 -0.40 21.08
C GLN A 57 4.87 -0.09 19.79
N ILE A 58 3.54 -0.05 19.89
CA ILE A 58 2.67 0.38 18.79
C ILE A 58 1.71 1.43 19.31
N THR A 59 1.75 2.60 18.70
CA THR A 59 0.90 3.72 19.08
C THR A 59 0.14 4.31 17.89
N ILE A 60 -1.04 4.83 18.16
CA ILE A 60 -1.81 5.67 17.27
C ILE A 60 -2.05 7.00 17.97
N ASP A 61 -1.57 8.10 17.36
CA ASP A 61 -1.56 9.45 17.94
C ASP A 61 -0.90 9.51 19.34
N GLY A 62 0.10 8.67 19.57
CA GLY A 62 0.81 8.58 20.84
C GLY A 62 0.13 7.70 21.90
N GLU A 63 -1.06 7.18 21.66
CA GLU A 63 -1.76 6.26 22.54
C GLU A 63 -1.48 4.81 22.16
N ASP A 64 -1.27 3.94 23.15
CA ASP A 64 -1.11 2.50 22.95
C ASP A 64 -2.38 1.90 22.35
N VAL A 65 -2.22 1.03 21.34
CA VAL A 65 -3.35 0.41 20.62
C VAL A 65 -3.95 -0.80 21.33
N PHE A 66 -3.14 -1.49 22.17
CA PHE A 66 -3.59 -2.71 22.81
C PHE A 66 -4.59 -2.39 23.91
N ASP A 67 -5.74 -3.05 23.87
CA ASP A 67 -6.86 -2.88 24.82
C ASP A 67 -7.40 -1.43 24.97
N ASN A 68 -7.18 -0.60 23.95
CA ASN A 68 -7.64 0.79 23.91
C ASN A 68 -8.94 0.91 23.10
N LYS A 69 -10.07 1.02 23.83
CA LYS A 69 -11.40 1.15 23.23
C LYS A 69 -11.55 2.41 22.39
N ASN A 70 -10.96 3.52 22.82
CA ASN A 70 -11.10 4.80 22.12
C ASN A 70 -10.43 4.74 20.74
N ILE A 71 -9.23 4.18 20.67
CA ILE A 71 -8.53 3.96 19.40
C ILE A 71 -9.32 2.99 18.51
N LYS A 72 -9.82 1.88 19.06
CA LYS A 72 -10.60 0.90 18.29
C LYS A 72 -11.90 1.47 17.72
N GLN A 73 -12.53 2.42 18.38
CA GLN A 73 -13.72 3.09 17.84
C GLN A 73 -13.43 4.05 16.68
N LYS A 74 -12.19 4.51 16.56
CA LYS A 74 -11.72 5.36 15.43
C LYS A 74 -11.13 4.54 14.29
N MET A 75 -10.95 3.24 14.48
CA MET A 75 -10.27 2.34 13.55
C MET A 75 -11.26 1.48 12.79
N GLY A 76 -11.15 1.48 11.44
CA GLY A 76 -11.75 0.50 10.56
C GLY A 76 -10.72 -0.58 10.21
N PHE A 77 -11.08 -1.84 10.33
CA PHE A 77 -10.24 -2.96 9.96
C PHE A 77 -10.97 -3.92 9.04
N ILE A 78 -10.35 -4.24 7.91
CA ILE A 78 -10.83 -5.26 6.98
C ILE A 78 -9.73 -6.32 6.85
N PRO A 79 -9.90 -7.49 7.48
CA PRO A 79 -8.96 -8.61 7.33
C PRO A 79 -9.13 -9.30 5.98
N ASP A 80 -8.12 -10.05 5.54
CA ASP A 80 -8.22 -10.90 4.36
C ASP A 80 -9.27 -12.02 4.56
N ASP A 81 -9.21 -12.73 5.70
CA ASP A 81 -10.23 -13.68 6.10
C ASP A 81 -11.39 -12.99 6.81
N LEU A 82 -12.48 -12.78 6.09
CA LEU A 82 -13.67 -12.13 6.59
C LEU A 82 -14.51 -13.06 7.45
N PHE A 83 -14.98 -12.54 8.57
CA PHE A 83 -15.97 -13.21 9.42
C PHE A 83 -17.25 -12.39 9.54
N PHE A 84 -18.37 -13.02 9.23
CA PHE A 84 -19.71 -12.49 9.49
C PHE A 84 -20.54 -13.49 10.27
N PHE A 85 -21.47 -12.99 11.08
CA PHE A 85 -22.48 -13.87 11.69
C PHE A 85 -23.28 -14.56 10.61
N SER A 86 -23.25 -15.89 10.60
CA SER A 86 -23.82 -16.72 9.52
C SER A 86 -25.34 -16.51 9.28
N THR A 87 -26.04 -16.05 10.30
CA THR A 87 -27.48 -15.77 10.26
C THR A 87 -27.80 -14.35 9.79
N TYR A 88 -26.84 -13.42 9.85
CA TYR A 88 -27.07 -12.01 9.57
C TYR A 88 -27.11 -11.70 8.07
N ASN A 89 -28.01 -10.79 7.71
CA ASN A 89 -27.97 -10.08 6.43
C ASN A 89 -27.22 -8.74 6.60
N LEU A 90 -27.04 -8.02 5.49
CA LEU A 90 -26.28 -6.76 5.50
C LEU A 90 -26.94 -5.70 6.40
N LYS A 91 -28.28 -5.63 6.41
CA LYS A 91 -29.03 -4.69 7.26
C LYS A 91 -28.92 -5.01 8.75
N GLU A 92 -28.87 -6.27 9.14
CA GLU A 92 -28.66 -6.67 10.53
C GLU A 92 -27.23 -6.37 10.97
N MET A 93 -26.25 -6.61 10.06
CA MET A 93 -24.86 -6.28 10.33
C MET A 93 -24.64 -4.77 10.42
N SER A 94 -25.33 -3.93 9.63
CA SER A 94 -25.23 -2.47 9.75
C SER A 94 -25.73 -1.96 11.11
N LYS A 95 -26.81 -2.54 11.64
CA LYS A 95 -27.30 -2.21 12.98
C LYS A 95 -26.27 -2.57 14.07
N PHE A 96 -25.58 -3.71 13.90
CA PHE A 96 -24.52 -4.11 14.81
C PHE A 96 -23.35 -3.13 14.78
N TYR A 97 -22.86 -2.75 13.57
CA TYR A 97 -21.81 -1.73 13.42
C TYR A 97 -22.22 -0.39 14.04
N LYS A 98 -23.45 0.06 13.76
CA LYS A 98 -24.01 1.31 14.34
C LYS A 98 -24.03 1.29 15.87
N SER A 99 -24.17 0.15 16.51
CA SER A 99 -24.14 0.04 17.97
C SER A 99 -22.70 0.13 18.55
N LEU A 100 -21.68 -0.16 17.74
CA LEU A 100 -20.28 -0.17 18.16
C LEU A 100 -19.54 1.13 17.83
N TYR A 101 -19.87 1.74 16.68
CA TYR A 101 -19.16 2.90 16.15
C TYR A 101 -19.99 4.18 16.32
N PRO A 102 -19.55 5.12 17.18
CA PRO A 102 -20.34 6.31 17.51
C PRO A 102 -20.53 7.28 16.33
N HIS A 103 -19.62 7.22 15.34
CA HIS A 103 -19.66 8.10 14.16
C HIS A 103 -20.32 7.44 12.94
N TRP A 104 -21.12 6.36 13.15
CA TRP A 104 -21.84 5.70 12.06
C TRP A 104 -22.65 6.67 11.22
N ASN A 105 -22.44 6.65 9.90
CA ASN A 105 -23.15 7.48 8.93
C ASN A 105 -24.13 6.63 8.12
N GLU A 106 -25.43 6.75 8.42
CA GLU A 106 -26.51 6.00 7.78
C GLU A 106 -26.71 6.40 6.31
N GLU A 107 -26.56 7.69 5.99
CA GLU A 107 -26.72 8.18 4.62
C GLU A 107 -25.62 7.62 3.72
N ARG A 108 -24.37 7.67 4.21
CA ARG A 108 -23.22 7.08 3.53
C ARG A 108 -23.38 5.57 3.31
N TYR A 109 -23.83 4.86 4.35
CA TYR A 109 -24.14 3.43 4.25
C TYR A 109 -25.13 3.15 3.11
N ASN A 110 -26.28 3.83 3.10
CA ASN A 110 -27.32 3.64 2.08
C ASN A 110 -26.82 3.98 0.67
N HIS A 111 -26.04 5.07 0.54
CA HIS A 111 -25.42 5.45 -0.72
C HIS A 111 -24.46 4.38 -1.23
N MET A 112 -23.56 3.90 -0.39
CA MET A 112 -22.58 2.88 -0.75
C MET A 112 -23.23 1.54 -1.08
N VAL A 113 -24.25 1.09 -0.32
CA VAL A 113 -25.02 -0.13 -0.62
C VAL A 113 -25.57 -0.08 -2.04
N THR A 114 -26.11 1.09 -2.45
CA THR A 114 -26.62 1.31 -3.80
C THR A 114 -25.52 1.28 -4.85
N GLN A 115 -24.40 1.97 -4.61
CA GLN A 115 -23.28 2.03 -5.55
C GLN A 115 -22.60 0.68 -5.77
N PHE A 116 -22.50 -0.14 -4.73
CA PHE A 116 -21.95 -1.50 -4.81
C PHE A 116 -22.98 -2.55 -5.25
N GLY A 117 -24.25 -2.18 -5.44
CA GLY A 117 -25.31 -3.07 -5.87
C GLY A 117 -25.61 -4.21 -4.89
N LEU A 118 -25.39 -3.98 -3.59
CA LEU A 118 -25.55 -5.02 -2.58
C LEU A 118 -27.00 -5.15 -2.11
N SER A 119 -27.44 -6.39 -1.89
CA SER A 119 -28.77 -6.67 -1.33
C SER A 119 -28.72 -6.67 0.19
N GLU A 120 -29.46 -5.76 0.84
CA GLU A 120 -29.55 -5.71 2.30
C GLU A 120 -30.28 -6.93 2.92
N ARG A 121 -31.14 -7.61 2.15
CA ARG A 121 -32.00 -8.71 2.65
C ARG A 121 -31.32 -10.06 2.60
N ASN A 122 -30.34 -10.22 1.73
CA ASN A 122 -29.66 -11.50 1.56
C ASN A 122 -28.67 -11.74 2.70
N LYS A 123 -28.63 -12.99 3.20
CA LYS A 123 -27.66 -13.39 4.21
C LYS A 123 -26.25 -13.23 3.68
N LEU A 124 -25.35 -12.63 4.47
CA LEU A 124 -23.94 -12.42 4.10
C LEU A 124 -23.21 -13.73 3.80
N ALA A 125 -23.57 -14.81 4.46
CA ALA A 125 -23.05 -16.16 4.18
C ALA A 125 -23.36 -16.68 2.77
N LYS A 126 -24.35 -16.08 2.07
CA LYS A 126 -24.70 -16.43 0.68
C LYS A 126 -24.00 -15.54 -0.36
N PHE A 127 -23.30 -14.52 0.06
CA PHE A 127 -22.53 -13.65 -0.83
C PHE A 127 -21.30 -14.41 -1.35
N SER A 128 -20.90 -14.14 -2.59
CA SER A 128 -19.58 -14.54 -3.07
C SER A 128 -18.47 -13.89 -2.22
N LYS A 129 -17.25 -14.43 -2.24
CA LYS A 129 -16.12 -13.81 -1.51
C LYS A 129 -15.94 -12.33 -1.87
N GLY A 130 -16.01 -11.97 -3.15
CA GLY A 130 -15.95 -10.58 -3.59
C GLY A 130 -17.08 -9.72 -3.02
N MET A 131 -18.33 -10.21 -3.03
CA MET A 131 -19.46 -9.50 -2.43
C MET A 131 -19.33 -9.38 -0.90
N GLN A 132 -18.72 -10.36 -0.23
CA GLN A 132 -18.43 -10.27 1.20
C GLN A 132 -17.37 -9.18 1.48
N LYS A 133 -16.31 -9.08 0.67
CA LYS A 133 -15.32 -7.99 0.75
C LYS A 133 -15.97 -6.61 0.51
N GLN A 134 -16.87 -6.51 -0.47
CA GLN A 134 -17.64 -5.28 -0.69
C GLN A 134 -18.51 -4.92 0.52
N ALA A 135 -19.23 -5.89 1.10
CA ALA A 135 -20.04 -5.67 2.28
C ALA A 135 -19.20 -5.22 3.49
N ALA A 136 -18.05 -5.86 3.73
CA ALA A 136 -17.10 -5.44 4.77
C ALA A 136 -16.63 -4.01 4.55
N PHE A 137 -16.29 -3.66 3.31
CA PHE A 137 -15.85 -2.31 2.94
C PHE A 137 -16.96 -1.28 3.21
N VAL A 138 -18.18 -1.51 2.74
CA VAL A 138 -19.33 -0.62 2.96
C VAL A 138 -19.60 -0.41 4.45
N LEU A 139 -19.63 -1.47 5.25
CA LEU A 139 -19.86 -1.40 6.69
C LEU A 139 -18.75 -0.62 7.41
N THR A 140 -17.50 -0.89 7.05
CA THR A 140 -16.34 -0.22 7.65
C THR A 140 -16.28 1.26 7.28
N MET A 141 -16.49 1.62 6.02
CA MET A 141 -16.47 3.03 5.58
C MET A 141 -17.64 3.84 6.14
N ALA A 142 -18.81 3.20 6.34
CA ALA A 142 -19.95 3.84 6.98
C ALA A 142 -19.74 4.11 8.47
N SER A 143 -18.79 3.44 9.13
CA SER A 143 -18.40 3.75 10.51
C SER A 143 -17.56 5.01 10.64
N MET A 144 -17.20 5.66 9.52
CA MET A 144 -16.42 6.91 9.45
C MET A 144 -15.08 6.82 10.19
N PRO A 145 -14.23 5.83 9.87
CA PRO A 145 -12.98 5.64 10.60
C PRO A 145 -12.01 6.80 10.36
N GLU A 146 -11.20 7.15 11.37
CA GLU A 146 -10.04 8.04 11.24
C GLU A 146 -8.81 7.28 10.75
N TYR A 147 -8.74 5.97 11.07
CA TYR A 147 -7.68 5.04 10.68
C TYR A 147 -8.29 3.84 9.98
N LEU A 148 -7.86 3.57 8.75
CA LEU A 148 -8.34 2.43 7.96
C LEU A 148 -7.19 1.45 7.73
N ILE A 149 -7.33 0.23 8.26
CA ILE A 149 -6.34 -0.84 8.14
C ILE A 149 -6.92 -1.93 7.26
N LEU A 150 -6.21 -2.27 6.19
CA LEU A 150 -6.68 -3.18 5.15
C LEU A 150 -5.66 -4.29 4.91
N ASP A 151 -6.08 -5.55 5.06
CA ASP A 151 -5.24 -6.71 4.77
C ASP A 151 -5.71 -7.38 3.47
N GLU A 152 -4.93 -7.24 2.39
CA GLU A 152 -5.22 -7.76 1.03
C GLU A 152 -6.67 -7.43 0.55
N PRO A 153 -7.12 -6.16 0.62
CA PRO A 153 -8.53 -5.81 0.50
C PRO A 153 -9.12 -6.00 -0.90
N ILE A 154 -8.29 -5.91 -1.93
CA ILE A 154 -8.73 -5.91 -3.33
C ILE A 154 -8.58 -7.26 -4.02
N ASP A 155 -8.00 -8.25 -3.34
CA ASP A 155 -7.91 -9.60 -3.85
C ASP A 155 -9.28 -10.20 -4.14
N GLY A 156 -9.46 -10.74 -5.35
CA GLY A 156 -10.72 -11.35 -5.78
C GLY A 156 -11.85 -10.36 -6.12
N LEU A 157 -11.58 -9.05 -6.12
CA LEU A 157 -12.51 -8.04 -6.62
C LEU A 157 -12.33 -7.86 -8.14
N ASP A 158 -13.45 -7.64 -8.83
CA ASP A 158 -13.40 -7.24 -10.24
C ASP A 158 -12.83 -5.82 -10.41
N PRO A 159 -12.28 -5.48 -11.60
CA PRO A 159 -11.60 -4.21 -11.83
C PRO A 159 -12.48 -2.96 -11.59
N ILE A 160 -13.79 -3.05 -11.81
CA ILE A 160 -14.71 -1.91 -11.63
C ILE A 160 -14.90 -1.64 -10.14
N VAL A 161 -15.17 -2.69 -9.36
CA VAL A 161 -15.31 -2.61 -7.91
C VAL A 161 -14.01 -2.16 -7.26
N ARG A 162 -12.86 -2.67 -7.73
CA ARG A 162 -11.53 -2.26 -7.24
C ARG A 162 -11.33 -0.74 -7.39
N LYS A 163 -11.65 -0.17 -8.55
CA LYS A 163 -11.59 1.28 -8.78
C LYS A 163 -12.54 2.05 -7.86
N LEU A 164 -13.74 1.52 -7.60
CA LEU A 164 -14.70 2.14 -6.72
C LEU A 164 -14.20 2.15 -5.26
N VAL A 165 -13.61 1.06 -4.78
CA VAL A 165 -12.98 0.97 -3.45
C VAL A 165 -11.91 2.04 -3.30
N TRP A 166 -10.97 2.11 -4.25
CA TRP A 166 -9.90 3.10 -4.21
C TRP A 166 -10.42 4.54 -4.27
N LYS A 167 -11.44 4.80 -5.08
CA LYS A 167 -12.07 6.12 -5.16
C LYS A 167 -12.55 6.58 -3.77
N TYR A 168 -13.31 5.77 -3.05
CA TYR A 168 -13.80 6.10 -1.71
C TYR A 168 -12.67 6.30 -0.69
N ILE A 169 -11.60 5.51 -0.79
CA ILE A 169 -10.43 5.66 0.10
C ILE A 169 -9.73 6.99 -0.16
N VAL A 170 -9.42 7.30 -1.42
CA VAL A 170 -8.72 8.55 -1.81
C VAL A 170 -9.56 9.78 -1.47
N GLU A 171 -10.88 9.74 -1.71
CA GLU A 171 -11.80 10.83 -1.32
C GLU A 171 -11.76 11.06 0.20
N ASP A 172 -11.84 10.02 1.02
CA ASP A 172 -11.81 10.16 2.48
C ASP A 172 -10.43 10.62 3.02
N VAL A 173 -9.35 10.22 2.39
CA VAL A 173 -8.00 10.73 2.72
C VAL A 173 -7.93 12.22 2.41
N ALA A 174 -8.39 12.65 1.23
CA ALA A 174 -8.34 14.05 0.82
C ALA A 174 -9.29 14.96 1.61
N GLU A 175 -10.51 14.49 1.92
CA GLU A 175 -11.55 15.33 2.55
C GLU A 175 -11.50 15.31 4.07
N ARG A 176 -11.10 14.18 4.68
CA ARG A 176 -11.17 13.98 6.14
C ARG A 176 -9.83 13.70 6.80
N GLU A 177 -8.73 13.71 6.05
CA GLU A 177 -7.41 13.32 6.54
C GLU A 177 -7.39 11.89 7.12
N MET A 178 -8.21 10.97 6.55
CA MET A 178 -8.20 9.57 6.95
C MET A 178 -6.81 8.98 6.71
N THR A 179 -6.28 8.27 7.69
CA THR A 179 -4.98 7.60 7.58
C THR A 179 -5.17 6.15 7.21
N VAL A 180 -4.50 5.68 6.17
CA VAL A 180 -4.71 4.33 5.63
C VAL A 180 -3.41 3.53 5.65
N LEU A 181 -3.49 2.28 6.15
CA LEU A 181 -2.46 1.27 5.95
C LEU A 181 -3.09 0.11 5.18
N VAL A 182 -2.51 -0.21 4.03
CA VAL A 182 -2.98 -1.29 3.17
C VAL A 182 -1.86 -2.28 2.87
N SER A 183 -2.11 -3.57 3.09
CA SER A 183 -1.18 -4.62 2.66
C SER A 183 -1.52 -5.13 1.26
N SER A 184 -0.49 -5.47 0.51
CA SER A 184 -0.61 -6.23 -0.74
C SER A 184 0.64 -7.09 -0.98
N HIS A 185 0.47 -8.19 -1.69
CA HIS A 185 1.59 -8.94 -2.25
C HIS A 185 1.95 -8.47 -3.67
N ASN A 186 1.21 -7.52 -4.22
CA ASN A 186 1.39 -7.00 -5.58
C ASN A 186 1.61 -5.48 -5.56
N LEU A 187 2.81 -5.07 -5.90
CA LEU A 187 3.24 -3.67 -5.90
C LEU A 187 2.44 -2.80 -6.89
N LYS A 188 2.04 -3.37 -8.05
CA LYS A 188 1.25 -2.66 -9.07
C LYS A 188 -0.10 -2.18 -8.54
N GLU A 189 -0.68 -2.89 -7.59
CA GLU A 189 -1.99 -2.55 -7.03
C GLU A 189 -1.96 -1.26 -6.20
N LEU A 190 -0.79 -0.94 -5.66
CA LEU A 190 -0.55 0.21 -4.80
C LEU A 190 0.06 1.39 -5.56
N GLU A 191 0.56 1.14 -6.76
CA GLU A 191 1.12 2.17 -7.62
C GLU A 191 0.09 3.24 -8.00
N GLY A 192 0.44 4.50 -7.75
CA GLY A 192 -0.43 5.64 -8.05
C GLY A 192 -1.53 5.92 -7.01
N ILE A 193 -1.54 5.18 -5.89
CA ILE A 193 -2.52 5.35 -4.82
C ILE A 193 -1.84 5.67 -3.49
N CYS A 194 -0.72 5.01 -3.19
CA CYS A 194 0.02 5.22 -1.96
C CYS A 194 0.91 6.45 -2.02
N ASP A 195 1.08 7.12 -0.87
CA ASP A 195 2.04 8.20 -0.66
C ASP A 195 3.41 7.63 -0.26
N SER A 196 3.39 6.54 0.50
CA SER A 196 4.61 5.86 0.95
C SER A 196 4.44 4.33 0.92
N ILE A 197 5.56 3.65 0.85
CA ILE A 197 5.62 2.18 0.77
C ILE A 197 6.66 1.62 1.73
N GLY A 198 6.28 0.55 2.43
CA GLY A 198 7.17 -0.32 3.19
C GLY A 198 7.24 -1.71 2.57
N ILE A 199 8.45 -2.24 2.36
CA ILE A 199 8.67 -3.61 1.91
C ILE A 199 9.10 -4.45 3.10
N ILE A 200 8.30 -5.46 3.42
CA ILE A 200 8.58 -6.41 4.51
C ILE A 200 8.98 -7.78 3.96
N SER A 201 10.04 -8.36 4.51
CA SER A 201 10.49 -9.73 4.24
C SER A 201 10.90 -10.41 5.52
N LYS A 202 10.46 -11.67 5.73
CA LYS A 202 10.81 -12.50 6.91
C LYS A 202 10.70 -11.76 8.25
N GLY A 203 9.68 -10.93 8.39
CA GLY A 203 9.42 -10.15 9.59
C GLY A 203 10.26 -8.89 9.78
N HIS A 204 11.12 -8.52 8.82
CA HIS A 204 11.92 -7.29 8.84
C HIS A 204 11.43 -6.25 7.84
N MET A 205 11.55 -4.98 8.17
CA MET A 205 11.43 -3.92 7.17
C MET A 205 12.71 -3.88 6.33
N VAL A 206 12.59 -4.21 5.05
CA VAL A 206 13.70 -4.16 4.10
C VAL A 206 13.90 -2.75 3.58
N MET A 207 12.78 -2.06 3.33
CA MET A 207 12.76 -0.69 2.83
C MET A 207 11.50 0.02 3.25
N GLU A 208 11.63 1.32 3.53
CA GLU A 208 10.52 2.25 3.70
C GLU A 208 10.85 3.54 2.95
N ARG A 209 9.97 3.99 2.04
CA ARG A 209 10.20 5.15 1.15
C ARG A 209 8.91 5.91 0.86
N ASP A 210 9.06 7.22 0.74
CA ASP A 210 8.08 8.09 0.11
C ASP A 210 8.13 7.89 -1.41
N LEU A 211 6.95 7.79 -2.05
CA LEU A 211 6.86 7.47 -3.48
C LEU A 211 7.16 8.68 -4.37
N ASP A 212 6.87 9.89 -3.91
CA ASP A 212 7.18 11.09 -4.68
C ASP A 212 8.71 11.32 -4.72
N GLU A 213 9.39 11.09 -3.59
CA GLU A 213 10.86 11.12 -3.55
C GLU A 213 11.48 10.07 -4.48
N LEU A 214 10.98 8.82 -4.42
CA LEU A 214 11.45 7.75 -5.29
C LEU A 214 11.31 8.08 -6.79
N LYS A 215 10.14 8.60 -7.18
CA LYS A 215 9.85 8.96 -8.58
C LYS A 215 10.60 10.21 -9.06
N SER A 216 11.00 11.09 -8.14
CA SER A 216 11.74 12.32 -8.48
C SER A 216 13.19 12.06 -8.83
N ASP A 217 13.79 11.02 -8.29
CA ASP A 217 15.22 10.76 -8.35
C ASP A 217 15.63 9.70 -9.39
N VAL A 218 14.69 8.85 -9.82
CA VAL A 218 14.98 7.77 -10.78
C VAL A 218 14.23 8.00 -12.10
N HIS A 219 14.97 8.02 -13.19
CA HIS A 219 14.42 8.29 -14.53
C HIS A 219 14.77 7.19 -15.51
N LYS A 220 13.78 6.75 -16.29
CA LYS A 220 13.96 5.88 -17.44
C LYS A 220 14.01 6.75 -18.69
N ILE A 221 15.14 6.72 -19.39
CA ILE A 221 15.35 7.59 -20.54
C ILE A 221 15.69 6.77 -21.77
N GLN A 222 15.15 7.20 -22.90
CA GLN A 222 15.43 6.65 -24.21
C GLN A 222 16.16 7.68 -25.06
N ILE A 223 17.31 7.31 -25.60
CA ILE A 223 18.19 8.24 -26.32
C ILE A 223 18.66 7.58 -27.61
N ALA A 224 18.66 8.34 -28.70
CA ALA A 224 19.27 7.91 -29.96
C ALA A 224 20.23 8.95 -30.48
N TYR A 225 21.34 8.50 -31.10
CA TYR A 225 22.34 9.35 -31.73
C TYR A 225 22.52 8.98 -33.20
N LYS A 226 22.73 10.00 -34.04
CA LYS A 226 23.24 9.79 -35.41
C LYS A 226 24.72 9.39 -35.35
N ASN A 227 25.50 10.10 -34.49
CA ASN A 227 26.90 9.81 -34.22
C ASN A 227 27.05 9.90 -32.70
N LYS A 228 27.15 8.77 -32.00
CA LYS A 228 27.24 8.71 -30.54
C LYS A 228 28.58 9.27 -30.08
N PRO A 229 28.60 10.30 -29.22
CA PRO A 229 29.83 10.83 -28.63
C PRO A 229 30.57 9.79 -27.79
N LYS A 230 31.84 10.01 -27.50
CA LYS A 230 32.56 9.20 -26.51
C LYS A 230 32.08 9.60 -25.11
N ASN A 231 31.63 8.60 -24.33
CA ASN A 231 31.17 8.78 -22.94
C ASN A 231 30.08 9.87 -22.79
N PRO A 232 28.94 9.81 -23.51
CA PRO A 232 27.93 10.86 -23.47
C PRO A 232 27.23 10.97 -22.10
N TYR A 233 27.39 9.98 -21.23
CA TYR A 233 26.70 9.87 -19.92
C TYR A 233 27.66 10.01 -18.74
N LYS A 234 28.86 10.58 -18.92
CA LYS A 234 29.94 10.57 -17.93
C LYS A 234 29.59 11.16 -16.56
N HIS A 235 28.61 12.05 -16.52
CA HIS A 235 28.22 12.77 -15.28
C HIS A 235 26.91 12.26 -14.69
N LEU A 236 26.35 11.16 -15.20
CA LEU A 236 25.13 10.58 -14.73
C LEU A 236 25.38 9.32 -13.90
N ASN A 237 24.61 9.18 -12.82
CA ASN A 237 24.59 7.96 -12.01
C ASN A 237 23.67 6.92 -12.67
N ILE A 238 24.24 6.07 -13.51
CA ILE A 238 23.52 5.08 -14.30
C ILE A 238 23.36 3.81 -13.47
N LEU A 239 22.11 3.46 -13.13
CA LEU A 239 21.76 2.21 -12.48
C LEU A 239 21.71 1.05 -13.48
N HIS A 240 21.22 1.31 -14.70
CA HIS A 240 21.14 0.31 -15.75
C HIS A 240 21.28 0.94 -17.14
N GLN A 241 21.92 0.22 -18.06
CA GLN A 241 22.07 0.63 -19.47
C GLN A 241 21.82 -0.58 -20.38
N GLU A 242 20.94 -0.40 -21.36
CA GLU A 242 20.72 -1.34 -22.44
C GLU A 242 20.81 -0.59 -23.78
N SER A 243 21.51 -1.20 -24.77
CA SER A 243 21.62 -0.63 -26.12
C SER A 243 20.94 -1.57 -27.12
N ARG A 244 20.01 -1.03 -27.89
CA ARG A 244 19.31 -1.72 -28.98
C ARG A 244 19.53 -0.98 -30.28
N GLY A 245 20.56 -1.39 -31.05
CA GLY A 245 20.97 -0.72 -32.26
C GLY A 245 21.49 0.70 -32.00
N THR A 246 20.81 1.72 -32.51
CA THR A 246 21.16 3.15 -32.29
C THR A 246 20.49 3.79 -31.10
N VAL A 247 19.66 3.03 -30.35
CA VAL A 247 18.88 3.52 -29.24
C VAL A 247 19.47 2.98 -27.95
N ASP A 248 19.79 3.86 -27.01
CA ASP A 248 20.13 3.53 -25.63
C ASP A 248 18.94 3.72 -24.73
N LEU A 249 18.69 2.75 -23.86
CA LEU A 249 17.77 2.84 -22.75
C LEU A 249 18.58 2.90 -21.45
N LEU A 250 18.42 3.96 -20.67
CA LEU A 250 19.11 4.15 -19.41
C LEU A 250 18.13 4.26 -18.27
N ILE A 251 18.50 3.71 -17.11
CA ILE A 251 17.89 4.04 -15.82
C ILE A 251 18.92 4.85 -15.05
N VAL A 252 18.56 6.07 -14.71
CA VAL A 252 19.46 7.05 -14.11
C VAL A 252 18.90 7.50 -12.76
N LYS A 253 19.77 7.55 -11.74
CA LYS A 253 19.43 8.06 -10.41
C LYS A 253 20.08 9.42 -10.19
N ASP A 254 19.46 10.45 -10.72
CA ASP A 254 19.88 11.84 -10.61
C ASP A 254 18.67 12.77 -10.69
N LYS A 255 18.85 14.03 -10.27
CA LYS A 255 17.81 15.05 -10.44
C LYS A 255 17.51 15.26 -11.92
N ARG A 256 16.23 15.32 -12.27
CA ARG A 256 15.74 15.50 -13.64
C ARG A 256 16.45 16.60 -14.42
N GLN A 257 16.68 17.76 -13.79
CA GLN A 257 17.35 18.89 -14.43
C GLN A 257 18.78 18.57 -14.87
N LEU A 258 19.55 17.83 -14.04
CA LEU A 258 20.88 17.38 -14.39
C LEU A 258 20.86 16.39 -15.56
N VAL A 259 19.91 15.45 -15.53
CA VAL A 259 19.74 14.46 -16.60
C VAL A 259 19.45 15.14 -17.93
N GLU A 260 18.47 16.06 -17.96
CA GLU A 260 18.10 16.82 -19.16
C GLU A 260 19.30 17.65 -19.68
N GLN A 261 20.02 18.35 -18.81
CA GLN A 261 21.18 19.14 -19.19
C GLN A 261 22.28 18.28 -19.85
N VAL A 262 22.72 17.22 -19.18
CA VAL A 262 23.81 16.36 -19.67
C VAL A 262 23.46 15.70 -21.01
N ILE A 263 22.20 15.23 -21.14
CA ILE A 263 21.77 14.56 -22.37
C ILE A 263 21.64 15.56 -23.51
N LEU A 264 21.05 16.73 -23.31
CA LEU A 264 20.90 17.75 -24.37
C LEU A 264 22.25 18.30 -24.84
N GLU A 265 23.24 18.46 -23.95
CA GLU A 265 24.61 18.84 -24.32
C GLU A 265 25.29 17.82 -25.25
N SER A 266 24.87 16.54 -25.18
CA SER A 266 25.40 15.48 -26.06
C SER A 266 24.79 15.47 -27.47
N ASN A 267 23.82 16.36 -27.75
CA ASN A 267 23.13 16.56 -29.03
C ASN A 267 22.50 15.27 -29.62
N PRO A 268 21.57 14.65 -28.92
CA PRO A 268 20.89 13.44 -29.38
C PRO A 268 19.89 13.77 -30.52
N VAL A 269 19.59 12.77 -31.37
CA VAL A 269 18.48 12.85 -32.36
C VAL A 269 17.13 12.59 -31.69
N LEU A 270 17.12 11.76 -30.65
CA LEU A 270 15.93 11.45 -29.86
C LEU A 270 16.32 11.48 -28.39
N PHE A 271 15.49 12.11 -27.56
CA PHE A 271 15.55 12.07 -26.10
C PHE A 271 14.13 12.08 -25.54
N ASP A 272 13.74 11.00 -24.89
CA ASP A 272 12.45 10.86 -24.24
C ASP A 272 12.63 10.33 -22.80
N ILE A 273 11.86 10.88 -21.88
CA ILE A 273 11.72 10.34 -20.53
C ILE A 273 10.48 9.44 -20.51
N LEU A 274 10.70 8.16 -20.30
CA LEU A 274 9.66 7.14 -20.30
C LEU A 274 9.07 6.98 -18.88
N PRO A 275 7.79 6.58 -18.77
CA PRO A 275 7.23 6.20 -17.49
C PRO A 275 8.01 5.02 -16.90
N LEU A 276 8.29 5.10 -15.60
CA LEU A 276 8.98 4.08 -14.84
C LEU A 276 8.04 3.53 -13.79
N SER A 277 7.81 2.22 -13.78
CA SER A 277 6.98 1.58 -12.78
C SER A 277 7.72 1.44 -11.44
N LEU A 278 6.98 1.33 -10.34
CA LEU A 278 7.59 1.06 -9.03
C LEU A 278 8.40 -0.23 -9.02
N GLU A 279 7.94 -1.26 -9.73
CA GLU A 279 8.70 -2.51 -9.88
C GLU A 279 10.06 -2.28 -10.52
N GLU A 280 10.11 -1.50 -11.61
CA GLU A 280 11.37 -1.15 -12.28
C GLU A 280 12.28 -0.34 -11.35
N ILE A 281 11.73 0.65 -10.62
CA ILE A 281 12.52 1.44 -9.67
C ILE A 281 13.16 0.51 -8.63
N PHE A 282 12.38 -0.39 -8.03
CA PHE A 282 12.89 -1.31 -7.03
C PHE A 282 13.92 -2.30 -7.58
N ILE A 283 13.69 -2.85 -8.79
CA ILE A 283 14.66 -3.73 -9.45
C ILE A 283 16.00 -3.03 -9.63
N TYR A 284 16.01 -1.80 -10.11
CA TYR A 284 17.23 -1.10 -10.46
C TYR A 284 17.89 -0.39 -9.28
N GLU A 285 17.13 0.08 -8.30
CA GLU A 285 17.69 0.74 -7.11
C GLU A 285 18.25 -0.28 -6.09
N LEU A 286 17.55 -1.41 -5.94
CA LEU A 286 17.93 -2.47 -5.01
C LEU A 286 18.55 -3.68 -5.73
N GLY A 287 18.39 -3.71 -7.05
CA GLY A 287 18.59 -4.86 -7.88
C GLY A 287 20.02 -5.19 -8.22
N GLY A 288 20.58 -5.91 -7.42
CA GLY A 288 21.80 -6.67 -7.59
C GLY A 288 22.26 -7.27 -6.28
N ALA A 289 21.78 -6.75 -5.17
CA ALA A 289 22.27 -7.15 -3.84
C ALA A 289 21.36 -8.14 -3.10
N ASP A 290 20.05 -8.20 -3.44
CA ASP A 290 19.13 -9.00 -2.61
C ASP A 290 18.17 -9.84 -3.46
N ASN A 291 18.44 -11.17 -3.55
CA ASN A 291 17.53 -12.15 -4.14
C ASN A 291 16.15 -12.18 -3.45
N GLU A 292 16.03 -11.65 -2.23
CA GLU A 292 14.77 -11.61 -1.48
C GLU A 292 13.81 -10.60 -2.08
N ILE A 293 14.31 -9.45 -2.53
CA ILE A 293 13.47 -8.40 -3.13
C ILE A 293 12.99 -8.81 -4.52
N GLN A 294 13.83 -9.49 -5.31
CA GLN A 294 13.41 -10.03 -6.60
C GLN A 294 12.20 -10.97 -6.45
N ASN A 295 12.18 -11.82 -5.42
CA ASN A 295 11.06 -12.72 -5.14
C ASN A 295 9.79 -12.01 -4.65
N ILE A 296 9.87 -10.73 -4.26
CA ILE A 296 8.72 -9.90 -3.87
C ILE A 296 8.11 -9.20 -5.09
N ILE A 297 8.96 -8.89 -6.09
CA ILE A 297 8.58 -8.14 -7.28
C ILE A 297 8.08 -9.06 -8.40
N PHE A 298 8.57 -10.29 -8.50
CA PHE A 298 8.21 -11.31 -9.48
C PHE A 298 7.42 -12.46 -8.84
#